data_6c21b7f26244ed6705a301f8457bfae5
#
_entry.id   6c21b7f26244ed6705a301f8457bfae5
#
_cell.length_a   1.000
_cell.length_b   1.000
_cell.length_c   1.000
_cell.angle_alpha   90.00
_cell.angle_beta   90.00
_cell.angle_gamma   90.00
#
_symmetry.space_group_name_H-M   'P 1'
#
loop_
_entity.id
_entity.type
_entity.pdbx_description
1 polymer ?
#
loop_
_entity_poly.entity_id
_entity_poly.type
_entity_poly.pdbx_seq_one_letter_code
_entity_poly.pdbx_strand_id
1 'polypeptide(L)'
;IAKAPRRVIVASFSSHVHRVQQVIDAAAANGRRVAFLGRSMVRNMTIAEELGYLHVPDGVLIDYKKAKDLPDDRIVYMSTGSQGEPMAVLSRMANLDHAIEPGPGDTVILASSLIPGNENAVYRVINGLMRRGANVVHKGNALVHVSGHAAAGELLYCYNILQPRNVMPVHGEYRHLIANAKLAQDTGIPAENTIIAENGTVVDLQGGAAKVVGQLDLGFVYVDGSTVGEITDADLKDRRILGEEGFISVIV
;
A
#
# COMPACT_ATOMS: atom_id res chain seq x y z
N ILE A 1 18.75 4.53 -7.56
CA ILE A 1 19.09 3.56 -8.63
C ILE A 1 20.49 3.86 -9.17
N ALA A 2 20.79 5.10 -9.63
CA ALA A 2 22.07 5.47 -10.25
C ALA A 2 23.31 5.17 -9.38
N LYS A 3 23.24 5.42 -8.09
CA LYS A 3 24.37 5.29 -7.15
C LYS A 3 24.48 3.91 -6.47
N ALA A 4 23.56 3.01 -6.75
CA ALA A 4 23.56 1.70 -6.12
C ALA A 4 24.65 0.80 -6.73
N PRO A 5 25.58 0.26 -5.91
CA PRO A 5 26.73 -0.49 -6.42
C PRO A 5 26.34 -1.89 -6.94
N ARG A 6 25.22 -2.44 -6.48
CA ARG A 6 24.71 -3.76 -6.86
C ARG A 6 23.22 -3.71 -7.17
N ARG A 7 22.50 -4.79 -6.88
CA ARG A 7 21.05 -4.90 -7.14
C ARG A 7 20.28 -3.81 -6.43
N VAL A 8 19.22 -3.35 -7.08
CA VAL A 8 18.23 -2.49 -6.48
C VAL A 8 16.92 -3.27 -6.36
N ILE A 9 16.32 -3.26 -5.19
CA ILE A 9 15.01 -3.89 -4.95
C ILE A 9 14.08 -2.78 -4.48
N VAL A 10 13.03 -2.50 -5.26
CA VAL A 10 12.04 -1.48 -4.93
C VAL A 10 10.73 -2.16 -4.55
N ALA A 11 10.30 -1.96 -3.32
CA ALA A 11 9.00 -2.44 -2.85
C ALA A 11 7.96 -1.32 -2.88
N SER A 12 6.82 -1.58 -3.52
CA SER A 12 5.71 -0.65 -3.65
C SER A 12 4.39 -1.40 -3.73
N PHE A 13 3.28 -0.67 -3.64
CA PHE A 13 1.98 -1.23 -3.99
C PHE A 13 1.93 -1.59 -5.47
N SER A 14 1.40 -2.76 -5.78
CA SER A 14 1.26 -3.23 -7.16
C SER A 14 0.24 -2.44 -7.99
N SER A 15 -0.57 -1.60 -7.34
CA SER A 15 -1.53 -0.69 -8.00
C SER A 15 -0.94 0.68 -8.34
N HIS A 16 0.28 0.99 -7.89
CA HIS A 16 0.86 2.32 -8.09
C HIS A 16 1.66 2.40 -9.40
N VAL A 17 0.95 2.38 -10.53
CA VAL A 17 1.52 2.35 -11.89
C VAL A 17 2.56 3.46 -12.12
N HIS A 18 2.25 4.71 -11.75
CA HIS A 18 3.16 5.84 -11.93
C HIS A 18 4.50 5.67 -11.21
N ARG A 19 4.51 5.02 -10.05
CA ARG A 19 5.76 4.73 -9.34
C ARG A 19 6.57 3.65 -10.03
N VAL A 20 5.89 2.63 -10.55
CA VAL A 20 6.55 1.61 -11.36
C VAL A 20 7.13 2.23 -12.61
N GLN A 21 6.41 3.14 -13.28
CA GLN A 21 6.94 3.89 -14.41
C GLN A 21 8.21 4.65 -14.05
N GLN A 22 8.23 5.41 -12.94
CA GLN A 22 9.41 6.13 -12.47
C GLN A 22 10.61 5.21 -12.22
N VAL A 23 10.38 3.99 -11.73
CA VAL A 23 11.45 3.00 -11.52
C VAL A 23 11.97 2.47 -12.86
N ILE A 24 11.08 2.19 -13.81
CA ILE A 24 11.45 1.75 -15.17
C ILE A 24 12.29 2.82 -15.87
N ASP A 25 11.85 4.08 -15.86
CA ASP A 25 12.54 5.21 -16.47
C ASP A 25 13.93 5.41 -15.85
N ALA A 26 14.00 5.37 -14.52
CA ALA A 26 15.28 5.48 -13.81
C ALA A 26 16.21 4.30 -14.06
N ALA A 27 15.69 3.09 -14.21
CA ALA A 27 16.48 1.91 -14.55
C ALA A 27 17.02 2.01 -15.97
N ALA A 28 16.16 2.35 -16.94
CA ALA A 28 16.53 2.54 -18.34
C ALA A 28 17.63 3.60 -18.50
N ALA A 29 17.46 4.77 -17.87
CA ALA A 29 18.43 5.86 -17.89
C ALA A 29 19.80 5.48 -17.30
N ASN A 30 19.86 4.42 -16.49
CA ASN A 30 21.10 3.93 -15.89
C ASN A 30 21.56 2.58 -16.46
N GLY A 31 21.04 2.16 -17.62
CA GLY A 31 21.43 0.93 -18.31
C GLY A 31 21.12 -0.34 -17.51
N ARG A 32 20.11 -0.27 -16.62
CA ARG A 32 19.63 -1.42 -15.82
C ARG A 32 18.36 -1.98 -16.43
N ARG A 33 18.13 -3.27 -16.23
CA ARG A 33 16.88 -3.93 -16.56
C ARG A 33 16.00 -4.05 -15.34
N VAL A 34 14.68 -4.18 -15.55
CA VAL A 34 13.68 -4.31 -14.49
C VAL A 34 13.05 -5.70 -14.56
N ALA A 35 12.89 -6.35 -13.41
CA ALA A 35 12.13 -7.59 -13.30
C ALA A 35 11.04 -7.43 -12.24
N PHE A 36 9.81 -7.79 -12.59
CA PHE A 36 8.67 -7.77 -11.66
C PHE A 36 8.63 -9.03 -10.81
N LEU A 37 8.43 -8.87 -9.51
CA LEU A 37 8.32 -9.94 -8.53
C LEU A 37 6.97 -9.92 -7.82
N GLY A 38 6.33 -11.08 -7.76
CA GLY A 38 5.02 -11.26 -7.15
C GLY A 38 3.88 -11.23 -8.18
N ARG A 39 2.93 -12.14 -8.00
CA ARG A 39 1.81 -12.35 -8.94
C ARG A 39 0.98 -11.10 -9.19
N SER A 40 0.66 -10.34 -8.13
CA SER A 40 -0.11 -9.10 -8.26
C SER A 40 0.67 -8.00 -8.98
N MET A 41 1.99 -7.89 -8.76
CA MET A 41 2.83 -6.93 -9.48
C MET A 41 2.83 -7.23 -10.98
N VAL A 42 3.13 -8.46 -11.37
CA VAL A 42 3.14 -8.87 -12.77
C VAL A 42 1.78 -8.62 -13.41
N ARG A 43 0.69 -9.11 -12.81
CA ARG A 43 -0.67 -8.97 -13.35
C ARG A 43 -1.06 -7.51 -13.55
N ASN A 44 -0.89 -6.67 -12.54
CA ASN A 44 -1.33 -5.27 -12.61
C ASN A 44 -0.50 -4.49 -13.63
N MET A 45 0.79 -4.76 -13.74
CA MET A 45 1.64 -4.07 -14.71
C MET A 45 1.38 -4.53 -16.13
N THR A 46 1.07 -5.81 -16.38
CA THR A 46 0.62 -6.28 -17.69
C THR A 46 -0.66 -5.56 -18.11
N ILE A 47 -1.65 -5.47 -17.24
CA ILE A 47 -2.89 -4.74 -17.52
C ILE A 47 -2.61 -3.25 -17.80
N ALA A 48 -1.75 -2.62 -16.99
CA ALA A 48 -1.41 -1.21 -17.17
C ALA A 48 -0.70 -0.95 -18.50
N GLU A 49 0.15 -1.85 -18.96
CA GLU A 49 0.82 -1.79 -20.25
C GLU A 49 -0.17 -1.99 -21.41
N GLU A 50 -1.04 -3.00 -21.34
CA GLU A 50 -2.10 -3.24 -22.32
C GLU A 50 -3.06 -2.06 -22.48
N LEU A 51 -3.35 -1.35 -21.38
CA LEU A 51 -4.19 -0.15 -21.37
C LEU A 51 -3.45 1.13 -21.73
N GLY A 52 -2.14 1.09 -21.98
CA GLY A 52 -1.30 2.23 -22.32
C GLY A 52 -0.96 3.18 -21.15
N TYR A 53 -1.15 2.75 -19.92
CA TYR A 53 -0.76 3.50 -18.71
C TYR A 53 0.66 3.23 -18.24
N LEU A 54 1.29 2.17 -18.71
CA LEU A 54 2.67 1.82 -18.45
C LEU A 54 3.42 1.73 -19.77
N HIS A 55 4.52 2.45 -19.88
CA HIS A 55 5.38 2.47 -21.05
C HIS A 55 6.71 1.81 -20.70
N VAL A 56 7.01 0.69 -21.32
CA VAL A 56 8.25 -0.05 -21.09
C VAL A 56 9.13 0.07 -22.34
N PRO A 57 10.30 0.75 -22.24
CA PRO A 57 11.24 0.78 -23.37
C PRO A 57 11.74 -0.63 -23.73
N ASP A 58 12.01 -0.85 -25.01
CA ASP A 58 12.46 -2.14 -25.51
C ASP A 58 13.69 -2.67 -24.75
N GLY A 59 13.61 -3.92 -24.32
CA GLY A 59 14.67 -4.62 -23.64
C GLY A 59 14.91 -4.20 -22.18
N VAL A 60 14.13 -3.27 -21.63
CA VAL A 60 14.23 -2.87 -20.21
C VAL A 60 13.57 -3.89 -19.29
N LEU A 61 12.38 -4.37 -19.63
CA LEU A 61 11.72 -5.42 -18.85
C LEU A 61 12.29 -6.80 -19.19
N ILE A 62 12.54 -7.60 -18.16
CA ILE A 62 13.07 -8.96 -18.30
C ILE A 62 12.32 -9.92 -17.36
N ASP A 63 12.16 -11.15 -17.80
CA ASP A 63 11.66 -12.22 -16.91
C ASP A 63 12.60 -12.43 -15.72
N TYR A 64 12.03 -12.55 -14.50
CA TYR A 64 12.83 -12.63 -13.28
C TYR A 64 13.77 -13.87 -13.26
N LYS A 65 13.45 -14.95 -13.97
CA LYS A 65 14.30 -16.15 -14.06
C LYS A 65 15.57 -15.84 -14.85
N LYS A 66 15.45 -15.05 -15.91
CA LYS A 66 16.59 -14.58 -16.71
C LYS A 66 17.36 -13.45 -16.03
N ALA A 67 16.71 -12.72 -15.12
CA ALA A 67 17.35 -11.66 -14.38
C ALA A 67 18.48 -12.13 -13.46
N LYS A 68 18.47 -13.40 -13.07
CA LYS A 68 19.53 -14.01 -12.24
C LYS A 68 20.85 -14.17 -12.98
N ASP A 69 20.81 -14.19 -14.32
CA ASP A 69 22.00 -14.35 -15.17
C ASP A 69 22.67 -13.02 -15.49
N LEU A 70 22.05 -11.89 -15.07
CA LEU A 70 22.62 -10.57 -15.27
C LEU A 70 23.58 -10.18 -14.14
N PRO A 71 24.59 -9.35 -14.42
CA PRO A 71 25.39 -8.71 -13.38
C PRO A 71 24.50 -7.95 -12.40
N ASP A 72 24.83 -8.02 -11.11
CA ASP A 72 24.04 -7.42 -10.03
C ASP A 72 23.82 -5.91 -10.20
N ASP A 73 24.77 -5.19 -10.78
CA ASP A 73 24.68 -3.76 -11.04
C ASP A 73 23.78 -3.42 -12.25
N ARG A 74 23.27 -4.43 -12.94
CA ARG A 74 22.41 -4.28 -14.13
C ARG A 74 20.95 -4.61 -13.91
N ILE A 75 20.56 -4.94 -12.68
CA ILE A 75 19.18 -5.36 -12.37
C ILE A 75 18.51 -4.50 -11.32
N VAL A 76 17.23 -4.20 -11.53
CA VAL A 76 16.29 -3.65 -10.58
C VAL A 76 15.12 -4.61 -10.43
N TYR A 77 14.85 -5.04 -9.23
CA TYR A 77 13.65 -5.83 -8.92
C TYR A 77 12.55 -4.92 -8.40
N MET A 78 11.38 -5.00 -9.00
CA MET A 78 10.17 -4.34 -8.52
C MET A 78 9.29 -5.34 -7.82
N SER A 79 9.02 -5.16 -6.52
CA SER A 79 8.37 -6.15 -5.67
C SER A 79 7.20 -5.59 -4.88
N THR A 80 6.39 -6.49 -4.31
CA THR A 80 5.39 -6.20 -3.28
C THR A 80 5.97 -6.36 -1.89
N GLY A 81 5.21 -5.98 -0.85
CA GLY A 81 5.61 -6.17 0.55
C GLY A 81 6.11 -4.92 1.25
N SER A 82 5.77 -3.73 0.72
CA SER A 82 6.15 -2.45 1.32
C SER A 82 5.48 -2.16 2.67
N GLN A 83 4.48 -2.95 3.07
CA GLN A 83 3.77 -2.85 4.35
C GLN A 83 4.10 -4.01 5.31
N GLY A 84 5.08 -4.83 4.97
CA GLY A 84 5.51 -5.94 5.82
C GLY A 84 4.57 -7.14 5.83
N GLU A 85 3.70 -7.27 4.82
CA GLU A 85 2.78 -8.39 4.69
C GLU A 85 3.55 -9.71 4.66
N PRO A 86 3.23 -10.70 5.51
CA PRO A 86 4.07 -11.90 5.70
C PRO A 86 4.33 -12.71 4.42
N MET A 87 3.32 -12.81 3.55
CA MET A 87 3.40 -13.59 2.32
C MET A 87 3.93 -12.79 1.12
N ALA A 88 4.19 -11.50 1.29
CA ALA A 88 4.72 -10.67 0.23
C ALA A 88 6.21 -10.94 -0.04
N VAL A 89 6.63 -10.64 -1.25
CA VAL A 89 7.98 -10.96 -1.73
C VAL A 89 9.07 -10.37 -0.83
N LEU A 90 8.96 -9.09 -0.43
CA LEU A 90 9.98 -8.45 0.39
C LEU A 90 10.10 -9.07 1.78
N SER A 91 8.98 -9.43 2.41
CA SER A 91 8.97 -10.10 3.72
C SER A 91 9.62 -11.49 3.64
N ARG A 92 9.33 -12.23 2.58
CA ARG A 92 9.97 -13.52 2.32
C ARG A 92 11.47 -13.39 2.08
N MET A 93 11.92 -12.36 1.35
CA MET A 93 13.34 -12.04 1.18
C MET A 93 14.01 -11.73 2.54
N ALA A 94 13.35 -10.95 3.39
CA ALA A 94 13.87 -10.61 4.72
C ALA A 94 14.00 -11.86 5.63
N ASN A 95 13.14 -12.86 5.43
CA ASN A 95 13.05 -14.09 6.23
C ASN A 95 13.82 -15.29 5.62
N LEU A 96 14.61 -15.13 4.55
CA LEU A 96 15.31 -16.22 3.82
C LEU A 96 14.37 -17.24 3.16
N ASP A 97 13.15 -16.86 2.86
CA ASP A 97 12.15 -17.69 2.19
C ASP A 97 11.91 -17.23 0.74
N HIS A 98 12.97 -16.77 0.07
CA HIS A 98 12.90 -16.35 -1.33
C HIS A 98 14.22 -16.62 -2.05
N ALA A 99 14.14 -16.95 -3.34
CA ALA A 99 15.31 -17.26 -4.16
C ALA A 99 16.25 -16.08 -4.42
N ILE A 100 15.79 -14.84 -4.16
CA ILE A 100 16.62 -13.65 -4.17
C ILE A 100 16.87 -13.28 -2.71
N GLU A 101 18.13 -13.31 -2.30
CA GLU A 101 18.58 -12.97 -0.96
C GLU A 101 19.33 -11.64 -1.01
N PRO A 102 18.74 -10.54 -0.48
CA PRO A 102 19.43 -9.28 -0.36
C PRO A 102 20.61 -9.37 0.60
N GLY A 103 21.73 -8.72 0.28
CA GLY A 103 22.94 -8.76 1.06
C GLY A 103 23.79 -7.51 0.92
N PRO A 104 25.10 -7.56 1.32
CA PRO A 104 25.99 -6.43 1.25
C PRO A 104 26.11 -5.84 -0.16
N GLY A 105 25.97 -4.52 -0.26
CA GLY A 105 26.01 -3.78 -1.52
C GLY A 105 24.66 -3.69 -2.24
N ASP A 106 23.68 -4.50 -1.91
CA ASP A 106 22.31 -4.35 -2.43
C ASP A 106 21.60 -3.16 -1.79
N THR A 107 20.75 -2.50 -2.56
CA THR A 107 19.91 -1.39 -2.07
C THR A 107 18.45 -1.79 -2.13
N VAL A 108 17.78 -1.74 -0.98
CA VAL A 108 16.35 -2.02 -0.87
C VAL A 108 15.60 -0.74 -0.56
N ILE A 109 14.63 -0.38 -1.40
CA ILE A 109 13.85 0.86 -1.29
C ILE A 109 12.40 0.50 -0.96
N LEU A 110 11.93 0.88 0.22
CA LEU A 110 10.51 0.84 0.57
C LEU A 110 9.85 2.13 0.09
N ALA A 111 9.28 2.08 -1.09
CA ALA A 111 8.71 3.23 -1.79
C ALA A 111 7.23 3.46 -1.44
N SER A 112 6.90 3.49 -0.17
CA SER A 112 5.55 3.76 0.35
C SER A 112 5.60 4.49 1.68
N SER A 113 4.50 5.13 2.07
CA SER A 113 4.27 5.52 3.46
C SER A 113 3.89 4.30 4.28
N LEU A 114 4.27 4.33 5.54
CA LEU A 114 3.81 3.37 6.52
C LEU A 114 2.31 3.58 6.79
N ILE A 115 1.53 2.53 6.65
CA ILE A 115 0.11 2.53 7.06
C ILE A 115 0.07 2.33 8.58
N PRO A 116 -0.66 3.19 9.33
CA PRO A 116 -0.82 3.01 10.77
C PRO A 116 -1.29 1.58 11.13
N GLY A 117 -0.61 0.97 12.09
CA GLY A 117 -0.84 -0.42 12.50
C GLY A 117 0.12 -1.45 11.87
N ASN A 118 0.84 -1.09 10.81
CA ASN A 118 1.82 -1.98 10.17
C ASN A 118 3.26 -1.75 10.65
N GLU A 119 3.47 -0.86 11.62
CA GLU A 119 4.79 -0.41 12.07
C GLU A 119 5.70 -1.60 12.42
N ASN A 120 5.21 -2.47 13.28
CA ASN A 120 5.99 -3.63 13.75
C ASN A 120 6.35 -4.59 12.61
N ALA A 121 5.45 -4.80 11.67
CA ALA A 121 5.68 -5.68 10.52
C ALA A 121 6.74 -5.08 9.58
N VAL A 122 6.62 -3.80 9.25
CA VAL A 122 7.56 -3.10 8.37
C VAL A 122 8.94 -3.00 9.00
N TYR A 123 9.04 -2.62 10.28
CA TYR A 123 10.34 -2.55 10.96
C TYR A 123 11.00 -3.93 11.12
N ARG A 124 10.23 -4.99 11.27
CA ARG A 124 10.77 -6.35 11.25
C ARG A 124 11.44 -6.69 9.91
N VAL A 125 10.80 -6.32 8.81
CA VAL A 125 11.36 -6.50 7.45
C VAL A 125 12.62 -5.65 7.28
N ILE A 126 12.59 -4.37 7.62
CA ILE A 126 13.75 -3.46 7.56
C ILE A 126 14.93 -4.03 8.35
N ASN A 127 14.69 -4.42 9.61
CA ASN A 127 15.72 -4.99 10.46
C ASN A 127 16.29 -6.31 9.91
N GLY A 128 15.43 -7.16 9.33
CA GLY A 128 15.85 -8.39 8.68
C GLY A 128 16.80 -8.14 7.50
N LEU A 129 16.47 -7.18 6.65
CA LEU A 129 17.30 -6.80 5.51
C LEU A 129 18.61 -6.12 5.93
N MET A 130 18.57 -5.24 6.92
CA MET A 130 19.78 -4.58 7.45
C MET A 130 20.74 -5.56 8.13
N ARG A 131 20.25 -6.55 8.87
CA ARG A 131 21.09 -7.61 9.45
C ARG A 131 21.85 -8.41 8.41
N ARG A 132 21.38 -8.44 7.16
CA ARG A 132 22.06 -9.06 6.02
C ARG A 132 23.05 -8.15 5.34
N GLY A 133 23.17 -6.90 5.76
CA GLY A 133 24.09 -5.92 5.19
C GLY A 133 23.50 -5.16 3.99
N ALA A 134 22.21 -5.30 3.67
CA ALA A 134 21.60 -4.49 2.63
C ALA A 134 21.45 -3.03 3.09
N ASN A 135 21.64 -2.09 2.15
CA ASN A 135 21.32 -0.68 2.36
C ASN A 135 19.81 -0.48 2.22
N VAL A 136 19.12 -0.17 3.32
CA VAL A 136 17.65 -0.01 3.32
C VAL A 136 17.27 1.45 3.33
N VAL A 137 16.57 1.87 2.29
CA VAL A 137 16.06 3.23 2.06
C VAL A 137 14.55 3.24 2.27
N HIS A 138 14.07 4.07 3.18
CA HIS A 138 12.66 4.18 3.52
C HIS A 138 12.28 5.60 3.94
N LYS A 139 11.01 5.89 4.13
CA LYS A 139 10.51 7.24 4.46
C LYS A 139 11.18 7.87 5.70
N GLY A 140 11.66 7.06 6.63
CA GLY A 140 12.35 7.55 7.83
C GLY A 140 13.78 8.07 7.58
N ASN A 141 14.42 7.71 6.47
CA ASN A 141 15.80 8.13 6.16
C ASN A 141 15.97 8.76 4.76
N ALA A 142 14.93 8.77 3.94
CA ALA A 142 14.97 9.42 2.62
C ALA A 142 13.58 9.82 2.12
N LEU A 143 13.53 10.79 1.21
CA LEU A 143 12.29 11.19 0.54
C LEU A 143 11.95 10.18 -0.57
N VAL A 144 11.30 9.09 -0.21
CA VAL A 144 10.91 8.00 -1.13
C VAL A 144 9.41 7.99 -1.46
N HIS A 145 8.62 8.78 -0.74
CA HIS A 145 7.18 8.85 -0.92
C HIS A 145 6.63 10.17 -0.40
N VAL A 146 5.66 10.73 -1.09
CA VAL A 146 4.80 11.82 -0.62
C VAL A 146 3.37 11.34 -0.50
N SER A 147 2.63 11.85 0.50
CA SER A 147 1.24 11.49 0.70
C SER A 147 0.39 11.98 -0.48
N GLY A 148 -0.54 11.13 -0.93
CA GLY A 148 -1.60 11.53 -1.87
C GLY A 148 -2.82 12.13 -1.17
N HIS A 149 -2.87 12.08 0.18
CA HIS A 149 -3.94 12.70 0.95
C HIS A 149 -3.67 14.20 1.08
N ALA A 150 -4.69 15.00 0.79
CA ALA A 150 -4.63 16.45 0.92
C ALA A 150 -4.48 16.88 2.39
N ALA A 151 -3.68 17.90 2.64
CA ALA A 151 -3.64 18.60 3.92
C ALA A 151 -4.89 19.48 4.10
N ALA A 152 -5.17 19.91 5.34
CA ALA A 152 -6.33 20.75 5.65
C ALA A 152 -6.41 22.02 4.78
N GLY A 153 -5.28 22.70 4.55
CA GLY A 153 -5.25 23.90 3.69
C GLY A 153 -5.56 23.60 2.22
N GLU A 154 -5.14 22.43 1.71
CA GLU A 154 -5.45 22.00 0.35
C GLU A 154 -6.94 21.65 0.21
N LEU A 155 -7.56 21.03 1.23
CA LEU A 155 -8.99 20.76 1.26
C LEU A 155 -9.81 22.06 1.30
N LEU A 156 -9.42 23.02 2.13
CA LEU A 156 -10.04 24.35 2.18
C LEU A 156 -9.97 25.05 0.82
N TYR A 157 -8.81 24.99 0.16
CA TYR A 157 -8.63 25.55 -1.18
C TYR A 157 -9.54 24.85 -2.20
N CYS A 158 -9.61 23.52 -2.16
CA CYS A 158 -10.46 22.72 -3.02
C CYS A 158 -11.94 23.08 -2.83
N TYR A 159 -12.44 23.16 -1.59
CA TYR A 159 -13.82 23.52 -1.30
C TYR A 159 -14.15 24.94 -1.74
N ASN A 160 -13.24 25.90 -1.56
CA ASN A 160 -13.45 27.28 -2.03
C ASN A 160 -13.52 27.41 -3.56
N ILE A 161 -12.75 26.59 -4.29
CA ILE A 161 -12.82 26.58 -5.76
C ILE A 161 -14.09 25.90 -6.26
N LEU A 162 -14.39 24.69 -5.74
CA LEU A 162 -15.50 23.87 -6.21
C LEU A 162 -16.86 24.38 -5.75
N GLN A 163 -16.92 25.02 -4.59
CA GLN A 163 -18.15 25.49 -3.93
C GLN A 163 -19.27 24.41 -3.98
N PRO A 164 -19.02 23.20 -3.48
CA PRO A 164 -19.97 22.11 -3.61
C PRO A 164 -21.23 22.41 -2.79
N ARG A 165 -22.40 22.00 -3.31
CA ARG A 165 -23.67 22.17 -2.57
C ARG A 165 -23.76 21.20 -1.40
N ASN A 166 -23.18 20.01 -1.52
CA ASN A 166 -23.16 18.99 -0.48
C ASN A 166 -21.75 18.42 -0.36
N VAL A 167 -21.37 18.01 0.85
CA VAL A 167 -20.12 17.33 1.14
C VAL A 167 -20.39 16.06 1.93
N MET A 168 -19.81 14.96 1.50
CA MET A 168 -19.83 13.69 2.19
C MET A 168 -18.39 13.14 2.26
N PRO A 169 -17.68 13.32 3.37
CA PRO A 169 -16.38 12.73 3.58
C PRO A 169 -16.44 11.21 3.56
N VAL A 170 -15.45 10.57 2.93
CA VAL A 170 -15.35 9.13 2.82
C VAL A 170 -13.93 8.64 3.10
N HIS A 171 -13.75 7.33 3.23
CA HIS A 171 -12.43 6.69 3.34
C HIS A 171 -11.64 7.14 4.58
N GLY A 172 -12.30 7.20 5.72
CA GLY A 172 -11.68 7.54 6.99
C GLY A 172 -12.43 6.96 8.18
N GLU A 173 -11.84 7.02 9.36
CA GLU A 173 -12.54 6.75 10.61
C GLU A 173 -13.50 7.91 10.91
N TYR A 174 -14.47 7.70 11.79
CA TYR A 174 -15.48 8.70 12.14
C TYR A 174 -14.88 10.07 12.50
N ARG A 175 -13.80 10.09 13.29
CA ARG A 175 -13.05 11.33 13.62
C ARG A 175 -12.53 12.08 12.40
N HIS A 176 -12.11 11.37 11.34
CA HIS A 176 -11.63 11.97 10.10
C HIS A 176 -12.79 12.54 9.29
N LEU A 177 -13.93 11.85 9.28
CA LEU A 177 -15.15 12.33 8.61
C LEU A 177 -15.63 13.64 9.24
N ILE A 178 -15.69 13.71 10.58
CA ILE A 178 -16.06 14.92 11.33
C ILE A 178 -15.08 16.06 11.07
N ALA A 179 -13.77 15.80 11.12
CA ALA A 179 -12.76 16.84 10.88
C ALA A 179 -12.87 17.43 9.47
N ASN A 180 -13.07 16.57 8.45
CA ASN A 180 -13.22 17.01 7.07
C ASN A 180 -14.55 17.77 6.86
N ALA A 181 -15.64 17.29 7.45
CA ALA A 181 -16.94 17.98 7.44
C ALA A 181 -16.84 19.39 8.02
N LYS A 182 -16.11 19.55 9.15
CA LYS A 182 -15.87 20.85 9.74
C LYS A 182 -15.09 21.79 8.81
N LEU A 183 -14.04 21.30 8.15
CA LEU A 183 -13.32 22.08 7.13
C LEU A 183 -14.24 22.58 6.01
N ALA A 184 -15.15 21.72 5.54
CA ALA A 184 -16.13 22.13 4.55
C ALA A 184 -17.07 23.23 5.07
N GLN A 185 -17.56 23.10 6.31
CA GLN A 185 -18.41 24.12 6.95
C GLN A 185 -17.65 25.45 7.15
N ASP A 186 -16.38 25.42 7.47
CA ASP A 186 -15.54 26.60 7.61
C ASP A 186 -15.40 27.40 6.28
N THR A 187 -15.71 26.78 5.14
CA THR A 187 -15.80 27.48 3.83
C THR A 187 -17.19 28.01 3.49
N GLY A 188 -18.15 27.90 4.42
CA GLY A 188 -19.53 28.41 4.25
C GLY A 188 -20.54 27.38 3.76
N ILE A 189 -20.16 26.10 3.67
CA ILE A 189 -21.11 25.03 3.34
C ILE A 189 -22.00 24.79 4.57
N PRO A 190 -23.34 24.82 4.42
CA PRO A 190 -24.27 24.61 5.54
C PRO A 190 -24.09 23.24 6.20
N ALA A 191 -24.28 23.17 7.50
CA ALA A 191 -24.13 21.93 8.26
C ALA A 191 -25.10 20.82 7.77
N GLU A 192 -26.31 21.19 7.39
CA GLU A 192 -27.34 20.29 6.83
C GLU A 192 -26.95 19.70 5.48
N ASN A 193 -26.00 20.32 4.78
CA ASN A 193 -25.47 19.86 3.49
C ASN A 193 -24.15 19.06 3.67
N THR A 194 -23.76 18.82 4.93
CA THR A 194 -22.54 18.07 5.25
C THR A 194 -22.94 16.73 5.87
N ILE A 195 -22.82 15.65 5.08
CA ILE A 195 -23.30 14.33 5.46
C ILE A 195 -22.17 13.51 6.05
N ILE A 196 -22.35 13.02 7.25
CA ILE A 196 -21.48 12.02 7.87
C ILE A 196 -22.11 10.66 7.61
N ALA A 197 -21.44 9.86 6.79
CA ALA A 197 -21.91 8.54 6.37
C ALA A 197 -20.87 7.48 6.75
N GLU A 198 -21.30 6.46 7.47
CA GLU A 198 -20.53 5.24 7.72
C GLU A 198 -20.97 4.13 6.75
N ASN A 199 -20.29 2.98 6.80
CA ASN A 199 -20.63 1.86 5.93
C ASN A 199 -22.11 1.47 6.06
N GLY A 200 -22.76 1.24 4.91
CA GLY A 200 -24.19 0.90 4.85
C GLY A 200 -25.13 2.09 4.79
N THR A 201 -24.68 3.31 5.06
CA THR A 201 -25.53 4.50 4.94
C THR A 201 -25.93 4.72 3.48
N VAL A 202 -27.24 4.78 3.23
CA VAL A 202 -27.80 5.06 1.90
C VAL A 202 -28.08 6.55 1.78
N VAL A 203 -27.42 7.18 0.83
CA VAL A 203 -27.59 8.62 0.56
C VAL A 203 -28.21 8.79 -0.82
N ASP A 204 -29.34 9.49 -0.88
CA ASP A 204 -29.99 9.89 -2.14
C ASP A 204 -29.56 11.31 -2.51
N LEU A 205 -29.23 11.51 -3.79
CA LEU A 205 -28.86 12.80 -4.35
C LEU A 205 -29.86 13.16 -5.44
N GLN A 206 -30.87 13.96 -5.09
CA GLN A 206 -31.93 14.36 -6.00
C GLN A 206 -32.07 15.87 -6.06
N GLY A 207 -32.13 16.44 -7.26
CA GLY A 207 -32.30 17.88 -7.45
C GLY A 207 -31.18 18.75 -6.83
N GLY A 208 -30.00 18.16 -6.59
CA GLY A 208 -28.87 18.83 -5.95
C GLY A 208 -28.93 18.84 -4.41
N ALA A 209 -29.91 18.17 -3.79
CA ALA A 209 -29.99 17.94 -2.35
C ALA A 209 -29.58 16.50 -2.03
N ALA A 210 -28.66 16.33 -1.09
CA ALA A 210 -28.26 15.02 -0.60
C ALA A 210 -28.93 14.74 0.76
N LYS A 211 -29.51 13.53 0.90
CA LYS A 211 -30.21 13.12 2.12
C LYS A 211 -29.91 11.67 2.46
N VAL A 212 -29.72 11.38 3.73
CA VAL A 212 -29.72 10.00 4.22
C VAL A 212 -31.15 9.46 4.15
N VAL A 213 -31.34 8.38 3.40
CA VAL A 213 -32.67 7.78 3.15
C VAL A 213 -32.80 6.37 3.70
N GLY A 214 -31.72 5.78 4.19
CA GLY A 214 -31.73 4.44 4.77
C GLY A 214 -30.40 3.98 5.28
N GLN A 215 -30.41 2.76 5.82
CA GLN A 215 -29.23 2.05 6.28
C GLN A 215 -29.32 0.59 5.83
N LEU A 216 -28.25 0.10 5.19
CA LEU A 216 -28.11 -1.33 4.89
C LEU A 216 -27.50 -2.02 6.11
N ASP A 217 -28.02 -3.19 6.42
CA ASP A 217 -27.40 -4.07 7.40
C ASP A 217 -26.20 -4.75 6.76
N LEU A 218 -25.01 -4.41 7.24
CA LEU A 218 -23.73 -4.92 6.74
C LEU A 218 -23.08 -5.78 7.82
N GLY A 219 -23.10 -7.09 7.61
CA GLY A 219 -22.29 -8.02 8.38
C GLY A 219 -20.83 -8.02 7.94
N PHE A 220 -19.91 -8.36 8.83
CA PHE A 220 -18.53 -8.65 8.46
C PHE A 220 -18.41 -10.06 7.88
N VAL A 221 -17.69 -10.18 6.77
CA VAL A 221 -17.32 -11.48 6.21
C VAL A 221 -15.81 -11.63 6.40
N TYR A 222 -15.42 -12.54 7.28
CA TYR A 222 -14.02 -12.79 7.59
C TYR A 222 -13.43 -13.78 6.59
N VAL A 223 -12.18 -13.54 6.20
CA VAL A 223 -11.41 -14.41 5.29
C VAL A 223 -10.17 -14.89 6.01
N ASP A 224 -9.98 -16.22 6.09
CA ASP A 224 -8.78 -16.86 6.63
C ASP A 224 -8.17 -17.78 5.56
N GLY A 225 -7.08 -17.37 4.97
CA GLY A 225 -6.45 -18.08 3.86
C GLY A 225 -7.38 -18.23 2.65
N SER A 226 -7.88 -19.44 2.41
CA SER A 226 -8.84 -19.74 1.34
C SER A 226 -10.29 -19.87 1.81
N THR A 227 -10.53 -19.81 3.11
CA THR A 227 -11.86 -19.95 3.75
C THR A 227 -12.54 -18.59 3.88
N VAL A 228 -13.79 -18.50 3.49
CA VAL A 228 -14.58 -17.26 3.51
C VAL A 228 -15.85 -17.48 4.34
N GLY A 229 -16.04 -16.67 5.39
CA GLY A 229 -17.25 -16.66 6.19
C GLY A 229 -17.40 -17.80 7.20
N GLU A 230 -16.41 -18.66 7.37
CA GLU A 230 -16.41 -19.74 8.38
C GLU A 230 -15.95 -19.26 9.77
N ILE A 231 -15.27 -18.12 9.83
CA ILE A 231 -14.81 -17.54 11.10
C ILE A 231 -15.87 -16.60 11.63
N THR A 232 -16.18 -16.76 12.90
CA THR A 232 -17.15 -15.92 13.64
C THR A 232 -16.45 -14.91 14.55
N ASP A 233 -17.21 -13.95 15.06
CA ASP A 233 -16.71 -13.01 16.08
C ASP A 233 -16.24 -13.73 17.36
N ALA A 234 -16.85 -14.86 17.69
CA ALA A 234 -16.45 -15.70 18.82
C ALA A 234 -15.04 -16.27 18.60
N ASP A 235 -14.77 -16.82 17.42
CA ASP A 235 -13.44 -17.36 17.06
C ASP A 235 -12.35 -16.27 17.12
N LEU A 236 -12.67 -15.05 16.67
CA LEU A 236 -11.75 -13.92 16.75
C LEU A 236 -11.49 -13.47 18.19
N LYS A 237 -12.51 -13.52 19.04
CA LYS A 237 -12.39 -13.22 20.48
C LYS A 237 -11.48 -14.25 21.16
N ASP A 238 -11.69 -15.53 20.88
CA ASP A 238 -10.89 -16.61 21.44
C ASP A 238 -9.42 -16.53 20.98
N ARG A 239 -9.18 -16.25 19.70
CA ARG A 239 -7.83 -16.00 19.18
C ARG A 239 -7.14 -14.81 19.87
N ARG A 240 -7.88 -13.75 20.16
CA ARG A 240 -7.36 -12.59 20.89
C ARG A 240 -6.96 -12.95 22.31
N ILE A 241 -7.85 -13.65 23.04
CA ILE A 241 -7.56 -14.12 24.40
C ILE A 241 -6.32 -15.03 24.42
N LEU A 242 -6.24 -16.00 23.49
CA LEU A 242 -5.08 -16.88 23.37
C LEU A 242 -3.78 -16.10 23.05
N GLY A 243 -3.88 -15.04 22.25
CA GLY A 243 -2.75 -14.18 21.90
C GLY A 243 -2.25 -13.30 23.06
N GLU A 244 -3.14 -12.88 23.95
CA GLU A 244 -2.86 -12.02 25.10
C GLU A 244 -2.45 -12.84 26.34
N GLU A 245 -3.10 -13.96 26.61
CA GLU A 245 -2.93 -14.75 27.82
C GLU A 245 -2.11 -16.04 27.61
N GLY A 246 -1.98 -16.47 26.36
CA GLY A 246 -1.28 -17.71 26.02
C GLY A 246 -2.12 -18.97 26.27
N PHE A 247 -1.52 -20.13 25.96
CA PHE A 247 -2.12 -21.46 26.18
C PHE A 247 -1.10 -22.45 26.69
N ILE A 248 -1.46 -23.20 27.74
CA ILE A 248 -0.64 -24.27 28.30
C ILE A 248 -1.43 -25.57 28.23
N SER A 249 -0.89 -26.57 27.54
CA SER A 249 -1.42 -27.93 27.54
C SER A 249 -0.52 -28.86 28.38
N VAL A 250 -1.11 -29.55 29.35
CA VAL A 250 -0.43 -30.57 30.13
C VAL A 250 -1.03 -31.92 29.79
N ILE A 251 -0.21 -32.81 29.23
CA ILE A 251 -0.60 -34.21 28.96
C ILE A 251 0.00 -35.05 30.08
N VAL A 252 -0.87 -35.72 30.87
CA VAL A 252 -0.48 -36.62 31.95
C VAL A 252 -0.58 -38.05 31.51
#